data_e51d1017f0230ad38c0297c023c54931
#
_entry.id   e51d1017f0230ad38c0297c023c54931
#
_cell.length_a   1.000
_cell.length_b   1.000
_cell.length_c   1.000
_cell.angle_alpha   90.00
_cell.angle_beta   90.00
_cell.angle_gamma   90.00
#
_symmetry.space_group_name_H-M   'P 1'
#
loop_
_entity.id
_entity.type
_entity.pdbx_description
1 polymer ?
#
loop_
_entity_poly.entity_id
_entity_poly.type
_entity_poly.pdbx_seq_one_letter_code
_entity_poly.pdbx_strand_id
1 'polypeptide(L)' 'MKEIYEYEHGLPEYLQHDLDMYKEGLRTNSNLLDCYWGELYGSINGAEIDDGAITPDHANYLRSRYLLGHWQDEEEN' A
#
# COMPACT_ATOMS: atom_id res chain seq x y z
N MET A 1 8.50 -2.33 15.00
CA MET A 1 7.17 -1.88 15.40
C MET A 1 6.95 -0.42 15.10
N LYS A 2 7.84 0.39 15.67
CA LYS A 2 7.76 1.81 15.44
C LYS A 2 7.89 2.16 13.98
N GLU A 3 8.77 1.47 13.29
CA GLU A 3 8.99 1.71 11.87
C GLU A 3 7.76 1.38 11.05
N ILE A 4 7.08 0.31 11.41
CA ILE A 4 5.87 -0.06 10.69
C ILE A 4 4.82 1.02 10.84
N TYR A 5 4.68 1.51 12.06
CA TYR A 5 3.74 2.58 12.31
C TYR A 5 4.05 3.81 11.45
N GLU A 6 5.34 4.18 11.40
CA GLU A 6 5.74 5.37 10.67
C GLU A 6 5.51 5.21 9.17
N TYR A 7 5.71 4.00 8.66
CA TYR A 7 5.53 3.77 7.24
C TYR A 7 4.07 3.79 6.81
N GLU A 8 3.15 3.71 7.74
CA GLU A 8 1.74 3.72 7.42
C GLU A 8 1.05 5.00 7.87
N HIS A 9 1.83 5.99 8.26
CA HIS A 9 1.31 7.28 8.70
C HIS A 9 2.10 8.40 8.06
N GLY A 10 1.48 9.57 7.98
CA GLY A 10 2.15 10.70 7.39
C GLY A 10 2.33 10.59 5.89
N LEU A 11 1.54 9.78 5.25
CA LEU A 11 1.60 9.61 3.80
C LEU A 11 0.92 10.78 3.10
N PRO A 12 1.32 11.08 1.84
CA PRO A 12 0.55 12.04 1.06
C PRO A 12 -0.92 11.63 1.02
N GLU A 13 -1.78 12.63 0.91
CA GLU A 13 -3.21 12.39 0.99
C GLU A 13 -3.69 11.37 -0.03
N TYR A 14 -3.22 11.51 -1.28
CA TYR A 14 -3.67 10.59 -2.32
C TYR A 14 -3.21 9.17 -2.06
N LEU A 15 -2.01 9.02 -1.52
CA LEU A 15 -1.49 7.68 -1.21
C LEU A 15 -2.23 7.08 -0.03
N GLN A 16 -2.49 7.89 0.99
CA GLN A 16 -3.24 7.41 2.15
C GLN A 16 -4.63 6.97 1.73
N HIS A 17 -5.26 7.73 0.86
CA HIS A 17 -6.60 7.38 0.39
C HIS A 17 -6.58 6.03 -0.33
N ASP A 18 -5.63 5.83 -1.23
CA ASP A 18 -5.57 4.60 -1.99
C ASP A 18 -5.23 3.42 -1.10
N LEU A 19 -4.36 3.63 -0.12
CA LEU A 19 -4.02 2.58 0.83
C LEU A 19 -5.25 2.19 1.64
N ASP A 20 -5.99 3.18 2.11
CA ASP A 20 -7.18 2.90 2.90
C ASP A 20 -8.23 2.15 2.09
N MET A 21 -8.39 2.52 0.83
CA MET A 21 -9.34 1.83 -0.05
C MET A 21 -8.93 0.38 -0.26
N TYR A 22 -7.64 0.16 -0.44
CA TYR A 22 -7.15 -1.20 -0.64
C TYR A 22 -7.35 -2.04 0.61
N LYS A 23 -7.05 -1.47 1.78
CA LYS A 23 -7.26 -2.17 3.04
C LYS A 23 -8.74 -2.51 3.24
N GLU A 24 -9.60 -1.57 2.93
CA GLU A 24 -11.03 -1.81 3.07
C GLU A 24 -11.47 -2.91 2.11
N GLY A 25 -10.95 -2.91 0.89
CA GLY A 25 -11.28 -3.95 -0.07
C GLY A 25 -10.84 -5.33 0.41
N LEU A 26 -9.67 -5.40 1.04
CA LEU A 26 -9.21 -6.66 1.60
C LEU A 26 -10.13 -7.11 2.73
N ARG A 27 -10.50 -6.18 3.59
CA ARG A 27 -11.32 -6.51 4.75
C ARG A 27 -12.69 -7.02 4.32
N THR A 28 -13.25 -6.45 3.28
CA THR A 28 -14.59 -6.82 2.83
C THR A 28 -14.58 -7.82 1.68
N ASN A 29 -13.40 -8.26 1.27
CA ASN A 29 -13.27 -9.22 0.18
C ASN A 29 -13.93 -8.68 -1.09
N SER A 30 -13.61 -7.43 -1.41
CA SER A 30 -14.21 -6.73 -2.54
C SER A 30 -13.77 -7.35 -3.86
N ASN A 31 -14.68 -7.40 -4.83
CA ASN A 31 -14.31 -7.86 -6.15
C ASN A 31 -13.67 -6.73 -6.98
N LEU A 32 -13.44 -5.57 -6.36
CA LEU A 32 -12.73 -4.47 -7.00
C LEU A 32 -11.27 -4.41 -6.57
N LEU A 33 -10.77 -5.45 -5.92
CA LEU A 33 -9.40 -5.43 -5.42
C LEU A 33 -8.38 -5.21 -6.51
N ASP A 34 -8.62 -5.74 -7.70
CA ASP A 34 -7.68 -5.52 -8.81
C ASP A 34 -7.52 -4.05 -9.12
N CYS A 35 -8.62 -3.32 -9.12
CA CYS A 35 -8.58 -1.88 -9.36
C CYS A 35 -7.85 -1.16 -8.24
N TYR A 36 -8.17 -1.51 -7.00
CA TYR A 36 -7.52 -0.88 -5.86
C TYR A 36 -6.02 -1.18 -5.85
N TRP A 37 -5.66 -2.39 -6.24
CA TRP A 37 -4.26 -2.79 -6.33
C TRP A 37 -3.50 -1.89 -7.29
N GLY A 38 -4.06 -1.70 -8.48
CA GLY A 38 -3.41 -0.87 -9.48
C GLY A 38 -3.30 0.58 -9.07
N GLU A 39 -4.35 1.09 -8.45
CA GLU A 39 -4.32 2.48 -8.00
C GLU A 39 -3.31 2.69 -6.90
N LEU A 40 -3.25 1.76 -5.96
CA LEU A 40 -2.28 1.86 -4.88
C LEU A 40 -0.86 1.74 -5.41
N TYR A 41 -0.63 0.81 -6.31
CA TYR A 41 0.69 0.63 -6.91
C TYR A 41 1.14 1.92 -7.60
N GLY A 42 0.25 2.54 -8.37
CA GLY A 42 0.57 3.79 -9.03
C GLY A 42 0.84 4.93 -8.06
N SER A 43 0.06 5.00 -7.00
CA SER A 43 0.24 6.05 -6.01
C SER A 43 1.56 5.89 -5.26
N ILE A 44 1.94 4.66 -4.94
CA ILE A 44 3.23 4.43 -4.29
C ILE A 44 4.36 4.85 -5.21
N ASN A 45 4.30 4.46 -6.47
CA ASN A 45 5.34 4.82 -7.43
C ASN A 45 5.40 6.33 -7.61
N GLY A 46 4.24 6.98 -7.72
CA GLY A 46 4.22 8.42 -7.86
C GLY A 46 4.81 9.13 -6.66
N ALA A 47 4.48 8.66 -5.47
CA ALA A 47 5.00 9.28 -4.25
C ALA A 47 6.51 9.10 -4.15
N GLU A 48 7.03 7.95 -4.57
CA GLU A 48 8.46 7.69 -4.48
C GLU A 48 9.22 8.41 -5.58
N ILE A 49 8.79 8.29 -6.81
CA ILE A 49 9.57 8.69 -7.98
C ILE A 49 9.26 10.11 -8.41
N ASP A 50 7.98 10.42 -8.56
CA ASP A 50 7.61 11.73 -9.10
C ASP A 50 7.66 12.82 -8.05
N ASP A 51 7.13 12.55 -6.89
CA ASP A 51 7.00 13.58 -5.85
C ASP A 51 8.14 13.54 -4.84
N GLY A 52 8.80 12.40 -4.70
CA GLY A 52 9.83 12.27 -3.68
C GLY A 52 9.26 12.41 -2.28
N ALA A 53 7.99 12.09 -2.11
CA ALA A 53 7.33 12.25 -0.82
C ALA A 53 7.63 11.12 0.13
N ILE A 54 8.03 9.97 -0.38
CA ILE A 54 8.45 8.84 0.44
C ILE A 54 9.76 8.31 -0.09
N THR A 55 10.51 7.65 0.78
CA THR A 55 11.79 7.08 0.40
C THR A 55 11.60 5.76 -0.34
N PRO A 56 12.63 5.29 -1.06
CA PRO A 56 12.55 3.96 -1.67
C PRO A 56 12.29 2.85 -0.66
N ASP A 57 12.88 2.94 0.53
CA ASP A 57 12.62 1.94 1.57
C ASP A 57 11.16 1.96 1.98
N HIS A 58 10.61 3.15 2.13
CA HIS A 58 9.19 3.31 2.47
C HIS A 58 8.31 2.70 1.40
N ALA A 59 8.61 3.01 0.13
CA ALA A 59 7.83 2.47 -0.97
C ALA A 59 7.93 0.96 -1.04
N ASN A 60 9.13 0.42 -0.84
CA ASN A 60 9.32 -1.02 -0.86
C ASN A 60 8.56 -1.70 0.25
N TYR A 61 8.52 -1.08 1.42
CA TYR A 61 7.73 -1.63 2.52
C TYR A 61 6.26 -1.75 2.12
N LEU A 62 5.71 -0.67 1.57
CA LEU A 62 4.30 -0.68 1.22
C LEU A 62 4.00 -1.71 0.14
N ARG A 63 4.88 -1.81 -0.87
CA ARG A 63 4.67 -2.79 -1.92
C ARG A 63 4.71 -4.21 -1.36
N SER A 64 5.70 -4.49 -0.54
CA SER A 64 5.86 -5.83 0.02
C SER A 64 4.71 -6.18 0.95
N ARG A 65 4.31 -5.22 1.75
CA ARG A 65 3.29 -5.45 2.75
C ARG A 65 1.93 -5.72 2.13
N TYR A 66 1.60 -4.99 1.06
CA TYR A 66 0.25 -5.01 0.54
C TYR A 66 0.12 -5.56 -0.86
N LEU A 67 1.14 -5.40 -1.70
CA LEU A 67 0.99 -5.72 -3.11
C LEU A 67 1.75 -6.95 -3.57
N LEU A 68 2.78 -7.37 -2.86
CA LEU A 68 3.67 -8.42 -3.34
C LEU A 68 3.55 -9.72 -2.57
N GLY A 69 2.38 -10.03 -2.09
CA GLY A 69 2.18 -11.37 -1.57
C GLY A 69 1.87 -11.50 -0.11
N HIS A 70 1.76 -10.38 0.58
CA HIS A 70 1.44 -10.44 1.99
C HIS A 70 0.17 -11.27 2.26
N TRP A 71 -0.87 -11.01 1.49
CA TRP A 71 -2.12 -11.69 1.70
C TRP A 71 -2.03 -13.16 1.26
N GLN A 72 -1.14 -13.45 0.31
CA GLN A 72 -0.94 -14.83 -0.10
C GLN A 72 -0.29 -15.63 1.00
N ASP A 73 0.64 -15.02 1.70
CA ASP A 73 1.28 -15.69 2.81
C ASP A 73 0.27 -16.07 3.87
N GLU A 74 -0.68 -15.20 4.11
CA GLU A 74 -1.70 -15.47 5.09
C GLU A 74 -2.57 -16.65 4.68
N GLU A 75 -2.83 -16.76 3.40
CA GLU A 75 -3.64 -17.86 2.93
C GLU A 75 -2.98 -19.20 3.13
N GLU A 76 -1.67 -19.21 3.04
CA GLU A 76 -0.94 -20.46 3.21
C GLU A 76 -0.95 -20.95 4.65
N ASN A 77 -1.17 -20.07 5.55
CA ASN A 77 -1.18 -20.43 6.96
C ASN A 77 -2.53 -20.93 7.38
#